data_e5936a6ddd245b03e8ba11432f8fd84a
#
_entry.id   e5936a6ddd245b03e8ba11432f8fd84a
#
_cell.length_a   1.000
_cell.length_b   1.000
_cell.length_c   1.000
_cell.angle_alpha   90.00
_cell.angle_beta   90.00
_cell.angle_gamma   90.00
#
_symmetry.space_group_name_H-M   'P 1'
#
loop_
_entity.id
_entity.type
_entity.pdbx_description
1 polymer ?
#
loop_
_entity_poly.entity_id
_entity_poly.type
_entity_poly.pdbx_seq_one_letter_code
_entity_poly.pdbx_strand_id
1 'polypeptide(L)'
;MAIVVLSRWKGNYEQALPILREASPLMKEAGATSVVAGVCHAGPDTGLIYTASTYPDLATYEKSRGNAEFRRVLAEFLKVVEVHDRSIIEGEEL
;
A
#
# COMPACT_ATOMS: atom_id res chain seq x y z
N MET A 1 -6.20 -1.83 18.09
CA MET A 1 -4.80 -1.62 17.68
C MET A 1 -4.74 -1.28 16.21
N ALA A 2 -3.86 -0.39 15.83
CA ALA A 2 -3.69 -0.01 14.43
C ALA A 2 -3.06 -1.13 13.62
N ILE A 3 -3.42 -1.21 12.36
CA ILE A 3 -2.82 -2.12 11.39
C ILE A 3 -2.01 -1.29 10.40
N VAL A 4 -0.74 -1.63 10.26
CA VAL A 4 0.14 -1.04 9.24
C VAL A 4 0.46 -2.12 8.20
N VAL A 5 0.09 -1.86 6.97
CA VAL A 5 0.38 -2.74 5.84
C VAL A 5 1.58 -2.17 5.11
N LEU A 6 2.70 -2.86 5.19
CA LEU A 6 3.95 -2.45 4.57
C LEU A 6 4.26 -3.41 3.43
N SER A 7 4.33 -2.91 2.22
CA SER A 7 4.59 -3.73 1.04
C SER A 7 5.80 -3.19 0.28
N ARG A 8 6.56 -4.11 -0.29
CA ARG A 8 7.72 -3.80 -1.13
C ARG A 8 7.48 -4.38 -2.51
N TRP A 9 7.82 -3.60 -3.52
CA TRP A 9 7.51 -3.92 -4.92
C TRP A 9 8.72 -3.68 -5.79
N LYS A 10 8.89 -4.50 -6.81
CA LYS A 10 9.88 -4.30 -7.87
C LYS A 10 9.19 -3.62 -9.04
N GLY A 11 9.82 -2.59 -9.60
CA GLY A 11 9.28 -1.90 -10.76
C GLY A 11 9.79 -0.47 -10.86
N ASN A 12 9.21 0.27 -11.80
CA ASN A 12 9.55 1.67 -12.02
C ASN A 12 8.60 2.56 -11.25
N TYR A 13 9.11 3.33 -10.31
CA TYR A 13 8.29 4.19 -9.46
C TYR A 13 7.56 5.28 -10.24
N GLU A 14 8.17 5.85 -11.26
CA GLU A 14 7.54 6.89 -12.07
C GLU A 14 6.31 6.37 -12.82
N GLN A 15 6.34 5.11 -13.25
CA GLN A 15 5.18 4.46 -13.86
C GLN A 15 4.11 4.07 -12.83
N ALA A 16 4.54 3.70 -11.64
CA ALA A 16 3.66 3.27 -10.56
C ALA A 16 2.94 4.44 -9.88
N LEU A 17 3.60 5.59 -9.77
CA LEU A 17 3.11 6.73 -8.99
C LEU A 17 1.72 7.25 -9.41
N PRO A 18 1.39 7.43 -10.69
CA PRO A 18 0.04 7.84 -11.07
C PRO A 18 -1.05 6.88 -10.60
N ILE A 19 -0.75 5.58 -10.63
CA ILE A 19 -1.68 4.53 -10.20
C ILE A 19 -1.84 4.58 -8.67
N LEU A 20 -0.74 4.79 -7.94
CA LEU A 20 -0.77 4.94 -6.48
C LEU A 20 -1.57 6.18 -6.06
N ARG A 21 -1.47 7.27 -6.82
CA ARG A 21 -2.26 8.48 -6.58
C ARG A 21 -3.75 8.25 -6.80
N GLU A 22 -4.11 7.39 -7.74
CA GLU A 22 -5.51 6.98 -7.95
C GLU A 22 -5.99 6.06 -6.83
N ALA A 23 -5.13 5.15 -6.36
CA ALA A 23 -5.47 4.20 -5.30
C ALA A 23 -5.65 4.86 -3.93
N SER A 24 -4.85 5.87 -3.61
CA SER A 24 -4.83 6.47 -2.28
C SER A 24 -6.20 6.96 -1.78
N PRO A 25 -6.97 7.78 -2.54
CA PRO A 25 -8.28 8.20 -2.06
C PRO A 25 -9.26 7.03 -1.89
N LEU A 26 -9.18 6.00 -2.74
CA LEU A 26 -10.02 4.81 -2.60
C LEU A 26 -9.70 4.05 -1.31
N MET A 27 -8.43 3.94 -0.97
CA MET A 27 -8.00 3.31 0.28
C MET A 27 -8.48 4.10 1.49
N LYS A 28 -8.42 5.42 1.44
CA LYS A 28 -8.90 6.30 2.52
C LYS A 28 -10.40 6.22 2.68
N GLU A 29 -11.16 6.18 1.59
CA GLU A 29 -12.62 5.98 1.63
C GLU A 29 -12.96 4.62 2.26
N ALA A 30 -12.14 3.62 2.05
CA ALA A 30 -12.34 2.29 2.61
C ALA A 30 -11.84 2.14 4.05
N GLY A 31 -11.30 3.20 4.65
CA GLY A 31 -10.95 3.23 6.07
C GLY A 31 -9.47 3.44 6.38
N ALA A 32 -8.59 3.55 5.39
CA ALA A 32 -7.19 3.86 5.66
C ALA A 32 -7.05 5.27 6.25
N THR A 33 -6.28 5.39 7.31
CA THR A 33 -6.01 6.68 7.96
C THR A 33 -4.78 7.36 7.39
N SER A 34 -3.89 6.60 6.76
CA SER A 34 -2.76 7.15 6.02
C SER A 34 -2.35 6.22 4.89
N VAL A 35 -1.81 6.78 3.82
CA VAL A 35 -1.22 6.05 2.70
C VAL A 35 0.06 6.77 2.30
N VAL A 36 1.18 6.08 2.34
CA VAL A 36 2.49 6.63 1.98
C VAL A 36 3.14 5.71 0.96
N ALA A 37 3.77 6.29 -0.04
CA ALA A 37 4.54 5.56 -1.04
C ALA A 37 5.86 6.26 -1.30
N GLY A 38 6.86 5.48 -1.68
CA GLY A 38 8.17 6.02 -2.00
C GLY A 38 9.11 4.93 -2.52
N VAL A 39 10.34 5.32 -2.72
CA VAL A 39 11.43 4.42 -3.11
C VAL A 39 12.39 4.32 -1.94
N CYS A 40 12.84 3.11 -1.64
CA CYS A 40 13.84 2.92 -0.60
C CYS A 40 15.14 3.61 -1.01
N HIS A 41 15.56 4.60 -0.23
CA HIS A 41 16.74 5.43 -0.51
C HIS A 41 18.03 4.76 -0.06
N ALA A 42 17.98 4.06 1.06
CA ALA A 42 19.16 3.43 1.64
C ALA A 42 18.79 2.16 2.40
N GLY A 43 19.69 1.20 2.43
CA GLY A 43 19.50 -0.09 3.09
C GLY A 43 19.51 -1.26 2.11
N PRO A 44 19.21 -2.48 2.61
CA PRO A 44 19.25 -3.68 1.77
C PRO A 44 18.26 -3.66 0.59
N ASP A 45 17.18 -2.91 0.72
CA ASP A 45 16.11 -2.85 -0.29
C ASP A 45 16.17 -1.58 -1.15
N THR A 46 17.34 -0.93 -1.22
CA THR A 46 17.53 0.28 -2.03
C THR A 46 17.01 0.08 -3.46
N GLY A 47 16.17 0.99 -3.90
CA GLY A 47 15.55 0.94 -5.22
C GLY A 47 14.19 0.26 -5.27
N LEU A 48 13.80 -0.50 -4.25
CA LEU A 48 12.45 -1.06 -4.19
C LEU A 48 11.41 0.03 -3.89
N ILE A 49 10.23 -0.14 -4.44
CA ILE A 49 9.08 0.70 -4.12
C ILE A 49 8.50 0.23 -2.79
N TYR A 50 8.21 1.16 -1.89
CA TYR A 50 7.54 0.89 -0.63
C TYR A 50 6.18 1.56 -0.62
N THR A 51 5.18 0.84 -0.18
CA THR A 51 3.87 1.40 0.14
C THR A 51 3.53 1.06 1.58
N ALA A 52 3.02 2.03 2.32
CA ALA A 52 2.58 1.84 3.69
C ALA A 52 1.18 2.42 3.84
N SER A 53 0.25 1.62 4.35
CA SER A 53 -1.09 2.08 4.66
C SER A 53 -1.44 1.71 6.08
N THR A 54 -2.17 2.59 6.76
CA THR A 54 -2.56 2.39 8.16
C THR A 54 -4.07 2.35 8.27
N TYR A 55 -4.58 1.41 9.07
CA TYR A 55 -6.00 1.24 9.34
C TYR A 55 -6.24 1.22 10.86
N PRO A 56 -7.43 1.64 11.33
CA PRO A 56 -7.69 1.70 12.78
C PRO A 56 -7.71 0.33 13.45
N ASP A 57 -8.09 -0.72 12.71
CA ASP A 57 -8.19 -2.08 13.22
C ASP A 57 -8.15 -3.10 12.08
N LEU A 58 -8.00 -4.36 12.43
CA LEU A 58 -7.92 -5.46 11.48
C LEU A 58 -9.22 -5.63 10.67
N ALA A 59 -10.37 -5.48 11.31
CA ALA A 59 -11.67 -5.64 10.65
C ALA A 59 -11.85 -4.61 9.53
N THR A 60 -11.46 -3.36 9.75
CA THR A 60 -11.50 -2.30 8.74
C THR A 60 -10.58 -2.62 7.57
N TYR A 61 -9.37 -3.09 7.86
CA TYR A 61 -8.43 -3.50 6.81
C TYR A 61 -9.01 -4.65 5.96
N GLU A 62 -9.52 -5.69 6.61
CA GLU A 62 -10.08 -6.85 5.90
C GLU A 62 -11.27 -6.45 5.03
N LYS A 63 -12.15 -5.59 5.54
CA LYS A 63 -13.27 -5.05 4.78
C LYS A 63 -12.83 -4.24 3.58
N SER A 64 -11.75 -3.45 3.70
CA SER A 64 -11.24 -2.61 2.63
C SER A 64 -10.78 -3.44 1.42
N ARG A 65 -10.32 -4.65 1.64
CA ARG A 65 -9.84 -5.55 0.58
C ARG A 65 -10.96 -6.01 -0.37
N GLY A 66 -12.21 -5.90 0.04
CA GLY A 66 -13.37 -6.23 -0.79
C GLY A 66 -13.84 -5.09 -1.70
N ASN A 67 -13.24 -3.91 -1.64
CA ASN A 67 -13.63 -2.78 -2.45
C ASN A 67 -13.32 -3.01 -3.92
N ALA A 68 -14.35 -3.03 -4.77
CA ALA A 68 -14.23 -3.36 -6.19
C ALA A 68 -13.35 -2.34 -6.96
N GLU A 69 -13.52 -1.05 -6.68
CA GLU A 69 -12.72 0.01 -7.32
C GLU A 69 -11.25 -0.08 -6.95
N PHE A 70 -10.96 -0.34 -5.68
CA PHE A 70 -9.58 -0.55 -5.25
C PHE A 70 -8.96 -1.76 -5.95
N ARG A 71 -9.71 -2.87 -6.06
CA ARG A 71 -9.22 -4.09 -6.73
C ARG A 71 -8.93 -3.85 -8.21
N ARG A 72 -9.74 -3.02 -8.87
CA ARG A 72 -9.49 -2.62 -10.27
C ARG A 72 -8.17 -1.87 -10.39
N VAL A 73 -7.94 -0.89 -9.52
CA VAL A 73 -6.71 -0.09 -9.53
C VAL A 73 -5.51 -0.96 -9.15
N LEU A 74 -5.66 -1.88 -8.21
CA LEU A 74 -4.60 -2.83 -7.85
C LEU A 74 -4.21 -3.70 -9.05
N ALA A 75 -5.18 -4.14 -9.85
CA ALA A 75 -4.90 -4.92 -11.05
C ALA A 75 -4.07 -4.11 -12.07
N GLU A 76 -4.35 -2.81 -12.22
CA GLU A 76 -3.54 -1.92 -13.06
C GLU A 76 -2.12 -1.76 -12.50
N PHE A 77 -2.01 -1.61 -11.18
CA PHE A 77 -0.71 -1.50 -10.51
C PHE A 77 0.15 -2.74 -10.75
N LEU A 78 -0.43 -3.93 -10.65
CA LEU A 78 0.29 -5.20 -10.85
C LEU A 78 0.74 -5.44 -12.30
N LYS A 79 0.30 -4.63 -13.25
CA LYS A 79 0.84 -4.65 -14.62
C LYS A 79 2.18 -3.96 -14.75
N VAL A 80 2.52 -3.05 -13.84
CA VAL A 80 3.75 -2.25 -13.90
C VAL A 80 4.73 -2.56 -12.76
N VAL A 81 4.30 -3.29 -11.75
CA VAL A 81 5.15 -3.71 -10.63
C VAL A 81 4.92 -5.17 -10.29
N GLU A 82 5.88 -5.75 -9.59
CA GLU A 82 5.83 -7.11 -9.07
C GLU A 82 5.95 -7.05 -7.54
N VAL A 83 5.11 -7.77 -6.83
CA VAL A 83 5.23 -7.83 -5.37
C VAL A 83 6.53 -8.52 -4.98
N HIS A 84 7.29 -7.88 -4.10
CA HIS A 84 8.49 -8.47 -3.51
C HIS A 84 8.13 -9.15 -2.19
N ASP A 85 7.51 -8.42 -1.27
CA ASP A 85 6.92 -8.98 -0.05
C ASP A 85 5.93 -8.01 0.58
N ARG A 86 5.25 -8.50 1.62
CA ARG A 86 4.27 -7.73 2.39
C ARG A 86 4.34 -8.14 3.85
N SER A 87 4.30 -7.15 4.73
CA SER A 87 4.16 -7.35 6.16
C SER A 87 2.90 -6.65 6.65
N ILE A 88 2.16 -7.31 7.51
CA ILE A 88 1.00 -6.73 8.19
C ILE A 88 1.37 -6.64 9.66
N ILE A 89 1.47 -5.42 10.16
CA ILE A 89 1.93 -5.13 11.51
C ILE A 89 0.74 -4.68 12.35
N GLU A 90 0.50 -5.37 13.44
CA GLU A 90 -0.48 -4.95 14.44
C GLU A 90 0.27 -4.27 15.57
N GLY A 91 -0.06 -3.03 15.83
CA GLY A 91 0.66 -2.22 16.80
C GLY A 91 -0.18 -1.09 17.36
N GLU A 92 0.45 -0.27 18.16
CA GLU A 92 -0.19 0.90 18.75
C GLU A 92 0.63 2.15 18.47
N GLU A 93 -0.06 3.27 18.38
CA GLU A 93 0.59 4.57 18.24
C GLU A 93 1.21 4.95 19.58
N LEU A 94 2.49 5.32 19.54
CA LEU A 94 3.25 5.66 20.75
C LEU A 94 3.32 7.17 21.01
#